data_7f3a2a585647ec961796bffdfcd9d35d
#
_entry.id   7f3a2a585647ec961796bffdfcd9d35d
#
_cell.length_a   1.000
_cell.length_b   1.000
_cell.length_c   1.000
_cell.angle_alpha   90.00
_cell.angle_beta   90.00
_cell.angle_gamma   90.00
#
_symmetry.space_group_name_H-M   'P 1'
#
loop_
_entity.id
_entity.type
_entity.pdbx_description
1 polymer ?
#
loop_
_entity_poly.entity_id
_entity_poly.type
_entity_poly.pdbx_seq_one_letter_code
_entity_poly.pdbx_strand_id
1 'polypeptide(L)'
;NRGITVDTGQIIIGSGAEYLYRLIIELLGRDKTYAIERPSYDKLEQIYRAAGVKYEQLELSYEGIDSSRLLQSSADVLHTTPYRSFPSGVTASATKRHEYIRWSDKGDRFIIESDYGSEFSVSSQPMESLFALSDNDNVVYLNTFSRTISPAMRIGYMVIPKRLTEDFDSRLGFYSCTVSTFEQLVLSELINNSDFERHINR
;
A
#
# COMPACT_ATOMS: atom_id res chain seq x y z
N ASN A 1 1.58 14.66 -2.47
CA ASN A 1 2.58 14.48 -3.55
C ASN A 1 2.35 13.22 -4.41
N ARG A 2 1.31 12.41 -4.14
CA ARG A 2 0.95 11.19 -4.90
C ARG A 2 -0.36 11.33 -5.69
N GLY A 3 -0.96 12.51 -5.72
CA GLY A 3 -2.20 12.77 -6.46
C GLY A 3 -3.46 12.19 -5.80
N ILE A 4 -3.37 11.75 -4.55
CA ILE A 4 -4.49 11.12 -3.84
C ILE A 4 -5.40 12.20 -3.27
N THR A 5 -6.69 12.16 -3.65
CA THR A 5 -7.76 12.99 -3.07
C THR A 5 -8.90 12.07 -2.66
N VAL A 6 -9.21 12.03 -1.37
CA VAL A 6 -10.17 11.07 -0.80
C VAL A 6 -10.97 11.67 0.36
N ASP A 7 -12.08 11.05 0.69
CA ASP A 7 -12.85 11.36 1.89
C ASP A 7 -12.16 10.77 3.13
N THR A 8 -12.33 11.39 4.30
CA THR A 8 -11.75 10.92 5.56
C THR A 8 -12.16 9.50 5.92
N GLY A 9 -13.39 9.07 5.57
CA GLY A 9 -13.87 7.71 5.78
C GLY A 9 -13.11 6.62 5.00
N GLN A 10 -12.30 7.01 4.01
CA GLN A 10 -11.45 6.07 3.27
C GLN A 10 -10.08 5.85 3.95
N ILE A 11 -9.74 6.65 4.98
CA ILE A 11 -8.42 6.62 5.63
C ILE A 11 -8.50 5.79 6.91
N ILE A 12 -7.78 4.68 6.94
CA ILE A 12 -7.72 3.78 8.08
C ILE A 12 -6.32 3.86 8.69
N ILE A 13 -6.25 4.23 9.97
CA ILE A 13 -4.99 4.33 10.73
C ILE A 13 -4.75 3.02 11.49
N GLY A 14 -3.50 2.54 11.50
CA GLY A 14 -3.12 1.33 12.22
C GLY A 14 -1.66 1.32 12.67
N SER A 15 -1.31 0.39 13.54
CA SER A 15 0.02 0.27 14.17
C SER A 15 1.10 -0.28 13.22
N GLY A 16 1.30 0.39 12.10
CA GLY A 16 2.31 0.09 11.08
C GLY A 16 1.82 -0.87 9.99
N ALA A 17 2.66 -1.06 8.96
CA ALA A 17 2.32 -1.80 7.76
C ALA A 17 1.91 -3.26 8.02
N GLU A 18 2.58 -3.95 8.93
CA GLU A 18 2.33 -5.37 9.22
C GLU A 18 0.90 -5.60 9.72
N TYR A 19 0.40 -4.71 10.59
CA TYR A 19 -0.99 -4.74 11.04
C TYR A 19 -1.96 -4.44 9.89
N LEU A 20 -1.65 -3.41 9.11
CA LEU A 20 -2.50 -3.01 7.99
C LEU A 20 -2.57 -4.07 6.89
N TYR A 21 -1.47 -4.77 6.58
CA TYR A 21 -1.50 -5.90 5.63
C TYR A 21 -2.46 -6.99 6.08
N ARG A 22 -2.45 -7.31 7.37
CA ARG A 22 -3.39 -8.29 7.91
C ARG A 22 -4.83 -7.82 7.81
N LEU A 23 -5.09 -6.56 8.10
CA LEU A 23 -6.42 -5.95 7.99
C LEU A 23 -6.93 -5.95 6.54
N ILE A 24 -6.03 -5.69 5.57
CA ILE A 24 -6.35 -5.75 4.14
C ILE A 24 -6.73 -7.18 3.72
N ILE A 25 -6.03 -8.20 4.23
CA ILE A 25 -6.37 -9.61 3.95
C ILE A 25 -7.77 -9.94 4.47
N GLU A 26 -8.13 -9.47 5.67
CA GLU A 26 -9.49 -9.66 6.22
C GLU A 26 -10.54 -8.92 5.39
N LEU A 27 -10.21 -7.74 4.88
CA LEU A 27 -11.11 -6.94 4.05
C LEU A 27 -11.34 -7.55 2.69
N LEU A 28 -10.26 -7.88 1.96
CA LEU A 28 -10.33 -8.37 0.58
C LEU A 28 -10.77 -9.85 0.49
N GLY A 29 -10.45 -10.66 1.49
CA GLY A 29 -10.83 -12.06 1.58
C GLY A 29 -9.64 -13.01 1.68
N ARG A 30 -9.77 -14.01 2.55
CA ARG A 30 -8.76 -15.07 2.74
C ARG A 30 -8.83 -16.17 1.69
N ASP A 31 -9.90 -16.23 0.95
CA ASP A 31 -10.14 -17.18 -0.15
C ASP A 31 -9.46 -16.75 -1.45
N LYS A 32 -9.09 -15.47 -1.55
CA LYS A 32 -8.38 -14.92 -2.71
C LYS A 32 -6.94 -15.40 -2.78
N THR A 33 -6.40 -15.42 -4.00
CA THR A 33 -4.99 -15.65 -4.28
C THR A 33 -4.26 -14.31 -4.40
N TYR A 34 -3.16 -14.15 -3.66
CA TYR A 34 -2.35 -12.94 -3.63
C TYR A 34 -1.08 -13.13 -4.45
N ALA A 35 -0.71 -12.15 -5.26
CA ALA A 35 0.60 -12.10 -5.92
C ALA A 35 1.50 -11.08 -5.21
N ILE A 36 2.75 -11.45 -4.96
CA ILE A 36 3.78 -10.58 -4.38
C ILE A 36 4.99 -10.52 -5.28
N GLU A 37 5.72 -9.42 -5.24
CA GLU A 37 6.98 -9.25 -5.95
C GLU A 37 8.06 -10.24 -5.46
N ARG A 38 8.97 -10.64 -6.35
CA ARG A 38 10.16 -11.42 -6.01
C ARG A 38 11.39 -10.80 -6.66
N PRO A 39 12.43 -10.40 -5.86
CA PRO A 39 12.44 -10.40 -4.40
C PRO A 39 11.48 -9.36 -3.79
N SER A 40 11.02 -9.61 -2.57
CA SER A 40 10.20 -8.68 -1.79
C SER A 40 10.70 -8.58 -0.35
N TYR A 41 10.04 -7.74 0.43
CA TYR A 41 10.29 -7.67 1.87
C TYR A 41 9.93 -8.99 2.55
N ASP A 42 10.94 -9.65 3.19
CA ASP A 42 10.80 -11.01 3.74
C ASP A 42 9.60 -11.21 4.66
N LYS A 43 9.27 -10.19 5.46
CA LYS A 43 8.11 -10.28 6.35
C LYS A 43 6.78 -10.30 5.62
N LEU A 44 6.72 -9.79 4.40
CA LEU A 44 5.48 -9.81 3.62
C LEU A 44 5.06 -11.26 3.33
N GLU A 45 5.98 -12.09 2.84
CA GLU A 45 5.72 -13.51 2.62
C GLU A 45 5.31 -14.22 3.91
N GLN A 46 5.99 -13.92 5.03
CA GLN A 46 5.67 -14.50 6.33
C GLN A 46 4.25 -14.13 6.80
N ILE A 47 3.82 -12.89 6.54
CA ILE A 47 2.46 -12.42 6.88
C ILE A 47 1.41 -13.19 6.08
N TYR A 48 1.60 -13.34 4.76
CA TYR A 48 0.67 -14.09 3.90
C TYR A 48 0.60 -15.56 4.31
N ARG A 49 1.74 -16.18 4.59
CA ARG A 49 1.84 -17.57 5.10
C ARG A 49 1.13 -17.73 6.44
N ALA A 50 1.36 -16.80 7.38
CA ALA A 50 0.74 -16.81 8.71
C ALA A 50 -0.77 -16.56 8.65
N ALA A 51 -1.24 -15.80 7.66
CA ALA A 51 -2.66 -15.58 7.41
C ALA A 51 -3.35 -16.81 6.77
N GLY A 52 -2.58 -17.79 6.28
CA GLY A 52 -3.11 -19.00 5.64
C GLY A 52 -3.73 -18.77 4.28
N VAL A 53 -3.39 -17.67 3.60
CA VAL A 53 -3.89 -17.35 2.26
C VAL A 53 -3.00 -17.95 1.18
N LYS A 54 -3.57 -18.21 0.01
CA LYS A 54 -2.81 -18.61 -1.17
C LYS A 54 -2.03 -17.41 -1.71
N TYR A 55 -0.75 -17.60 -2.02
CA TYR A 55 0.04 -16.56 -2.67
C TYR A 55 0.99 -17.15 -3.69
N GLU A 56 1.33 -16.34 -4.69
CA GLU A 56 2.34 -16.60 -5.71
C GLU A 56 3.36 -15.47 -5.74
N GLN A 57 4.55 -15.77 -6.23
CA GLN A 57 5.65 -14.80 -6.36
C GLN A 57 5.87 -14.47 -7.83
N LEU A 58 5.88 -13.17 -8.14
CA LEU A 58 6.11 -12.66 -9.49
C LEU A 58 7.51 -12.02 -9.58
N GLU A 59 8.34 -12.55 -10.47
CA GLU A 59 9.71 -12.06 -10.66
C GLU A 59 9.73 -10.60 -11.11
N LEU A 60 10.62 -9.82 -10.49
CA LEU A 60 10.90 -8.45 -10.93
C LEU A 60 11.88 -8.43 -12.11
N SER A 61 11.55 -7.64 -13.11
CA SER A 61 12.47 -7.14 -14.12
C SER A 61 13.14 -5.84 -13.66
N TYR A 62 13.95 -5.22 -14.52
CA TYR A 62 14.60 -3.93 -14.22
C TYR A 62 13.65 -2.73 -14.12
N GLU A 63 12.41 -2.85 -14.60
CA GLU A 63 11.40 -1.78 -14.62
C GLU A 63 10.07 -2.12 -13.91
N GLY A 64 10.05 -3.17 -13.10
CA GLY A 64 8.87 -3.64 -12.38
C GLY A 64 8.66 -5.15 -12.57
N ILE A 65 7.48 -5.65 -12.26
CA ILE A 65 7.13 -7.06 -12.42
C ILE A 65 7.23 -7.47 -13.89
N ASP A 66 7.82 -8.65 -14.16
CA ASP A 66 7.90 -9.19 -15.52
C ASP A 66 6.49 -9.33 -16.13
N SER A 67 6.31 -8.78 -17.35
CA SER A 67 5.00 -8.74 -18.01
C SER A 67 4.43 -10.11 -18.29
N SER A 68 5.27 -11.09 -18.63
CA SER A 68 4.82 -12.45 -18.92
C SER A 68 4.33 -13.15 -17.67
N ARG A 69 4.99 -12.91 -16.53
CA ARG A 69 4.59 -13.43 -15.22
C ARG A 69 3.29 -12.80 -14.75
N LEU A 70 3.16 -11.48 -14.89
CA LEU A 70 1.92 -10.79 -14.54
C LEU A 70 0.74 -11.24 -15.37
N LEU A 71 0.94 -11.44 -16.68
CA LEU A 71 -0.11 -11.89 -17.60
C LEU A 71 -0.57 -13.32 -17.32
N GLN A 72 0.35 -14.20 -16.92
CA GLN A 72 0.08 -15.62 -16.59
C GLN A 72 -0.45 -15.81 -15.17
N SER A 73 -0.36 -14.78 -14.32
CA SER A 73 -0.82 -14.83 -12.94
C SER A 73 -2.33 -15.07 -12.86
N SER A 74 -2.72 -16.00 -12.01
CA SER A 74 -4.11 -16.27 -11.64
C SER A 74 -4.55 -15.54 -10.38
N ALA A 75 -3.72 -14.64 -9.84
CA ALA A 75 -4.03 -13.92 -8.62
C ALA A 75 -5.24 -12.99 -8.78
N ASP A 76 -5.92 -12.82 -7.65
CA ASP A 76 -7.03 -11.87 -7.49
C ASP A 76 -6.52 -10.53 -6.96
N VAL A 77 -5.40 -10.55 -6.25
CA VAL A 77 -4.83 -9.36 -5.58
C VAL A 77 -3.33 -9.28 -5.87
N LEU A 78 -2.89 -8.16 -6.42
CA LEU A 78 -1.47 -7.85 -6.63
C LEU A 78 -0.96 -6.95 -5.50
N HIS A 79 -0.01 -7.42 -4.70
CA HIS A 79 0.71 -6.59 -3.74
C HIS A 79 2.05 -6.16 -4.33
N THR A 80 2.19 -4.89 -4.63
CA THR A 80 3.38 -4.31 -5.27
C THR A 80 3.91 -3.11 -4.50
N THR A 81 5.21 -2.85 -4.65
CA THR A 81 5.90 -1.65 -4.16
C THR A 81 6.46 -0.90 -5.36
N PRO A 82 5.65 -0.09 -6.05
CA PRO A 82 6.02 0.47 -7.36
C PRO A 82 7.14 1.51 -7.29
N TYR A 83 7.48 2.00 -6.10
CA TYR A 83 8.53 3.01 -5.89
C TYR A 83 9.63 2.44 -5.00
N ARG A 84 10.78 2.10 -5.63
CA ARG A 84 11.96 1.55 -4.93
C ARG A 84 11.65 0.28 -4.13
N SER A 85 11.15 -0.75 -4.81
CA SER A 85 10.86 -2.06 -4.21
C SER A 85 12.06 -2.58 -3.39
N PHE A 86 11.83 -2.97 -2.15
CA PHE A 86 12.89 -3.54 -1.31
C PHE A 86 12.88 -5.08 -1.40
N PRO A 87 14.06 -5.73 -1.52
CA PRO A 87 15.43 -5.19 -1.46
C PRO A 87 16.00 -4.77 -2.83
N SER A 88 15.29 -4.97 -3.92
CA SER A 88 15.78 -4.80 -5.29
C SER A 88 16.13 -3.34 -5.67
N GLY A 89 15.45 -2.37 -5.06
CA GLY A 89 15.53 -0.97 -5.45
C GLY A 89 14.80 -0.63 -6.76
N VAL A 90 14.17 -1.61 -7.41
CA VAL A 90 13.45 -1.42 -8.66
C VAL A 90 12.28 -0.45 -8.49
N THR A 91 12.17 0.48 -9.42
CA THR A 91 11.02 1.39 -9.55
C THR A 91 10.25 1.04 -10.80
N ALA A 92 8.96 0.83 -10.68
CA ALA A 92 8.09 0.55 -11.81
C ALA A 92 8.04 1.75 -12.76
N SER A 93 8.33 1.50 -14.04
CA SER A 93 8.21 2.51 -15.08
C SER A 93 6.75 2.99 -15.23
N ALA A 94 6.54 4.14 -15.86
CA ALA A 94 5.17 4.61 -16.13
C ALA A 94 4.35 3.56 -16.91
N THR A 95 4.97 2.93 -17.89
CA THR A 95 4.36 1.84 -18.68
C THR A 95 3.93 0.66 -17.79
N LYS A 96 4.81 0.28 -16.84
CA LYS A 96 4.51 -0.81 -15.90
C LYS A 96 3.38 -0.47 -14.95
N ARG A 97 3.34 0.75 -14.43
CA ARG A 97 2.24 1.20 -13.57
C ARG A 97 0.89 1.11 -14.29
N HIS A 98 0.82 1.57 -15.54
CA HIS A 98 -0.39 1.39 -16.35
C HIS A 98 -0.68 -0.08 -16.70
N GLU A 99 0.35 -0.93 -16.82
CA GLU A 99 0.17 -2.37 -16.99
C GLU A 99 -0.49 -3.00 -15.76
N TYR A 100 -0.07 -2.61 -14.54
CA TYR A 100 -0.69 -3.08 -13.30
C TYR A 100 -2.16 -2.66 -13.21
N ILE A 101 -2.46 -1.40 -13.54
CA ILE A 101 -3.85 -0.92 -13.58
C ILE A 101 -4.68 -1.75 -14.58
N ARG A 102 -4.20 -1.91 -15.83
CA ARG A 102 -4.91 -2.73 -16.83
C ARG A 102 -5.07 -4.20 -16.43
N TRP A 103 -4.11 -4.73 -15.63
CA TRP A 103 -4.24 -6.07 -15.08
C TRP A 103 -5.37 -6.15 -14.06
N SER A 104 -5.50 -5.17 -13.18
CA SER A 104 -6.56 -5.12 -12.18
C SER A 104 -7.94 -4.80 -12.75
N ASP A 105 -8.00 -4.13 -13.90
CA ASP A 105 -9.27 -3.85 -14.60
C ASP A 105 -9.93 -5.10 -15.20
N LYS A 106 -9.20 -6.22 -15.28
CA LYS A 106 -9.70 -7.49 -15.79
C LYS A 106 -10.34 -8.32 -14.68
N GLY A 107 -11.63 -8.12 -14.45
CA GLY A 107 -12.37 -8.85 -13.42
C GLY A 107 -12.40 -8.12 -12.07
N ASP A 108 -12.73 -8.85 -11.00
CA ASP A 108 -12.78 -8.29 -9.62
C ASP A 108 -11.41 -8.43 -8.95
N ARG A 109 -10.40 -7.80 -9.54
CA ARG A 109 -9.04 -7.79 -9.03
C ARG A 109 -8.72 -6.52 -8.27
N PHE A 110 -7.80 -6.63 -7.31
CA PHE A 110 -7.32 -5.50 -6.52
C PHE A 110 -5.80 -5.35 -6.62
N ILE A 111 -5.34 -4.13 -6.35
CA ILE A 111 -3.93 -3.84 -6.12
C ILE A 111 -3.78 -3.35 -4.68
N ILE A 112 -2.76 -3.85 -3.97
CA ILE A 112 -2.24 -3.27 -2.74
C ILE A 112 -0.95 -2.54 -3.12
N GLU A 113 -0.99 -1.23 -3.07
CA GLU A 113 0.15 -0.37 -3.33
C GLU A 113 0.84 0.00 -2.03
N SER A 114 2.00 -0.58 -1.77
CA SER A 114 2.85 -0.18 -0.64
C SER A 114 3.82 0.92 -1.05
N ASP A 115 3.74 2.08 -0.40
CA ASP A 115 4.57 3.24 -0.70
C ASP A 115 5.27 3.76 0.56
N TYR A 116 6.32 3.08 0.97
CA TYR A 116 7.10 3.47 2.13
C TYR A 116 8.19 4.48 1.75
N GLY A 117 8.06 5.72 2.18
CA GLY A 117 9.05 6.77 1.97
C GLY A 117 8.79 7.62 0.73
N SER A 118 7.53 7.82 0.39
CA SER A 118 7.08 8.79 -0.62
C SER A 118 7.61 10.20 -0.37
N GLU A 119 7.86 10.53 0.88
CA GLU A 119 8.36 11.81 1.34
C GLU A 119 9.82 12.07 0.91
N PHE A 120 10.60 11.01 0.73
CA PHE A 120 12.00 11.07 0.30
C PHE A 120 12.16 11.00 -1.23
N SER A 121 11.19 11.47 -1.98
CA SER A 121 11.29 11.47 -3.44
C SER A 121 12.38 12.43 -3.91
N VAL A 122 13.37 11.88 -4.61
CA VAL A 122 14.48 12.65 -5.23
C VAL A 122 14.07 13.23 -6.58
N SER A 123 12.87 12.87 -7.07
CA SER A 123 12.36 13.35 -8.34
C SER A 123 11.81 14.77 -8.21
N SER A 124 12.22 15.64 -9.13
CA SER A 124 11.68 17.00 -9.26
C SER A 124 10.20 17.03 -9.67
N GLN A 125 9.67 15.91 -10.15
CA GLN A 125 8.24 15.75 -10.48
C GLN A 125 7.62 14.70 -9.58
N PRO A 126 6.50 14.99 -8.92
CA PRO A 126 5.73 14.00 -8.16
C PRO A 126 5.28 12.86 -9.09
N MET A 127 5.52 11.63 -8.68
CA MET A 127 4.96 10.46 -9.37
C MET A 127 3.61 10.13 -8.76
N GLU A 128 2.58 10.11 -9.57
CA GLU A 128 1.24 9.70 -9.15
C GLU A 128 1.24 8.24 -8.70
N SER A 129 0.47 7.95 -7.65
CA SER A 129 0.24 6.60 -7.15
C SER A 129 -0.62 5.77 -8.12
N LEU A 130 -0.55 4.45 -7.99
CA LEU A 130 -1.50 3.58 -8.69
C LEU A 130 -2.94 3.89 -8.26
N PHE A 131 -3.12 4.25 -6.99
CA PHE A 131 -4.41 4.67 -6.45
C PHE A 131 -4.97 5.90 -7.20
N ALA A 132 -4.12 6.91 -7.47
CA ALA A 132 -4.53 8.10 -8.20
C ALA A 132 -4.72 7.87 -9.72
N LEU A 133 -4.01 6.88 -10.27
CA LEU A 133 -4.08 6.51 -11.69
C LEU A 133 -5.25 5.58 -12.02
N SER A 134 -5.86 4.93 -11.01
CA SER A 134 -6.94 3.96 -11.22
C SER A 134 -8.30 4.64 -11.25
N ASP A 135 -9.02 4.46 -12.34
CA ASP A 135 -10.41 4.93 -12.49
C ASP A 135 -11.44 3.93 -11.93
N ASN A 136 -11.03 2.70 -11.60
CA ASN A 136 -11.94 1.58 -11.27
C ASN A 136 -12.10 1.31 -9.77
N ASP A 137 -11.58 2.19 -8.90
CA ASP A 137 -11.74 2.10 -7.45
C ASP A 137 -11.35 0.71 -6.89
N ASN A 138 -10.19 0.19 -7.34
CA ASN A 138 -9.69 -1.16 -7.03
C ASN A 138 -8.27 -1.20 -6.45
N VAL A 139 -7.72 -0.05 -6.06
CA VAL A 139 -6.40 0.06 -5.44
C VAL A 139 -6.52 0.43 -3.97
N VAL A 140 -5.86 -0.33 -3.10
CA VAL A 140 -5.63 0.02 -1.69
C VAL A 140 -4.23 0.61 -1.59
N TYR A 141 -4.12 1.87 -1.20
CA TYR A 141 -2.84 2.53 -0.95
C TYR A 141 -2.43 2.39 0.50
N LEU A 142 -1.15 2.16 0.76
CA LEU A 142 -0.61 2.01 2.12
C LEU A 142 0.72 2.73 2.28
N ASN A 143 0.87 3.47 3.39
CA ASN A 143 2.12 4.11 3.78
C ASN A 143 2.32 4.09 5.30
N THR A 144 3.55 4.37 5.75
CA THR A 144 3.90 4.40 7.18
C THR A 144 4.86 5.54 7.51
N PHE A 145 4.78 6.03 8.73
CA PHE A 145 5.69 7.03 9.28
C PHE A 145 6.95 6.44 9.93
N SER A 146 7.08 5.11 9.91
CA SER A 146 8.20 4.41 10.58
C SER A 146 9.59 4.75 10.01
N ARG A 147 9.67 5.10 8.72
CA ARG A 147 10.93 5.52 8.08
C ARG A 147 11.15 7.02 8.14
N THR A 148 10.07 7.77 8.12
CA THR A 148 10.11 9.24 7.98
C THR A 148 10.29 9.93 9.31
N ILE A 149 9.73 9.39 10.39
CA ILE A 149 9.84 9.98 11.73
C ILE A 149 10.69 9.10 12.63
N SER A 150 10.21 7.91 12.96
CA SER A 150 10.91 6.96 13.82
C SER A 150 10.33 5.55 13.68
N PRO A 151 11.16 4.51 13.69
CA PRO A 151 10.69 3.12 13.76
C PRO A 151 9.88 2.80 15.04
N ALA A 152 10.10 3.58 16.12
CA ALA A 152 9.35 3.44 17.36
C ALA A 152 7.93 4.00 17.24
N MET A 153 7.72 5.00 16.38
CA MET A 153 6.39 5.51 16.05
C MET A 153 5.71 4.55 15.08
N ARG A 154 4.97 3.61 15.62
CA ARG A 154 4.31 2.53 14.88
C ARG A 154 3.01 3.01 14.23
N ILE A 155 3.06 4.13 13.50
CA ILE A 155 1.89 4.66 12.79
C ILE A 155 2.03 4.38 11.30
N GLY A 156 0.99 3.77 10.74
CA GLY A 156 0.76 3.65 9.32
C GLY A 156 -0.69 4.00 8.99
N TYR A 157 -0.95 4.17 7.73
CA TYR A 157 -2.31 4.37 7.24
C TYR A 157 -2.49 3.66 5.91
N MET A 158 -3.72 3.27 5.65
CA MET A 158 -4.15 2.84 4.32
C MET A 158 -5.30 3.71 3.84
N VAL A 159 -5.37 3.87 2.54
CA VAL A 159 -6.50 4.49 1.86
C VAL A 159 -7.21 3.39 1.09
N ILE A 160 -8.45 3.12 1.47
CA ILE A 160 -9.26 2.09 0.83
C ILE A 160 -10.09 2.70 -0.32
N PRO A 161 -10.37 1.93 -1.36
CA PRO A 161 -11.33 2.29 -2.39
C PRO A 161 -12.68 2.67 -1.78
N LYS A 162 -13.37 3.66 -2.38
CA LYS A 162 -14.66 4.11 -1.86
C LYS A 162 -15.69 2.98 -1.80
N ARG A 163 -15.68 2.09 -2.79
CA ARG A 163 -16.57 0.91 -2.82
C ARG A 163 -16.37 -0.08 -1.66
N LEU A 164 -15.23 -0.02 -0.98
CA LEU A 164 -14.92 -0.91 0.16
C LEU A 164 -15.23 -0.28 1.53
N THR A 165 -15.67 0.98 1.59
CA THR A 165 -15.91 1.65 2.89
C THR A 165 -17.04 1.00 3.68
N GLU A 166 -18.16 0.68 3.03
CA GLU A 166 -19.29 0.00 3.69
C GLU A 166 -18.93 -1.43 4.15
N ASP A 167 -18.16 -2.16 3.32
CA ASP A 167 -17.66 -3.49 3.68
C ASP A 167 -16.69 -3.41 4.86
N PHE A 168 -15.82 -2.42 4.86
CA PHE A 168 -14.89 -2.19 5.97
C PHE A 168 -15.65 -1.91 7.25
N ASP A 169 -16.58 -0.96 7.24
CA ASP A 169 -17.34 -0.56 8.42
C ASP A 169 -18.18 -1.72 8.98
N SER A 170 -18.85 -2.47 8.12
CA SER A 170 -19.70 -3.58 8.54
C SER A 170 -18.94 -4.79 9.07
N ARG A 171 -17.78 -5.11 8.48
CA ARG A 171 -17.01 -6.32 8.80
C ARG A 171 -15.88 -6.09 9.78
N LEU A 172 -15.26 -4.89 9.77
CA LEU A 172 -14.04 -4.59 10.49
C LEU A 172 -14.13 -3.32 11.35
N GLY A 173 -15.18 -2.52 11.20
CA GLY A 173 -15.38 -1.27 11.95
C GLY A 173 -15.50 -1.44 13.45
N PHE A 174 -15.74 -2.67 13.95
CA PHE A 174 -15.76 -2.97 15.39
C PHE A 174 -14.36 -2.99 16.03
N TYR A 175 -13.28 -3.09 15.23
CA TYR A 175 -11.92 -3.00 15.76
C TYR A 175 -11.59 -1.58 16.18
N SER A 176 -11.13 -1.43 17.42
CA SER A 176 -10.57 -0.15 17.87
C SER A 176 -9.29 0.19 17.13
N CYS A 177 -9.05 1.47 16.88
CA CYS A 177 -7.77 1.93 16.34
C CYS A 177 -6.61 1.51 17.25
N THR A 178 -5.61 0.86 16.67
CA THR A 178 -4.46 0.33 17.42
C THR A 178 -3.38 1.39 17.72
N VAL A 179 -3.53 2.61 17.17
CA VAL A 179 -2.67 3.76 17.46
C VAL A 179 -3.32 4.62 18.53
N SER A 180 -2.57 4.97 19.57
CA SER A 180 -3.10 5.77 20.67
C SER A 180 -3.52 7.16 20.18
N THR A 181 -4.58 7.72 20.79
CA THR A 181 -5.04 9.09 20.49
C THR A 181 -3.93 10.11 20.73
N PHE A 182 -3.08 9.88 21.72
CA PHE A 182 -1.93 10.77 22.01
C PHE A 182 -0.96 10.82 20.80
N GLU A 183 -0.57 9.66 20.26
CA GLU A 183 0.34 9.60 19.10
C GLU A 183 -0.31 10.24 17.86
N GLN A 184 -1.60 10.02 17.66
CA GLN A 184 -2.33 10.67 16.56
C GLN A 184 -2.36 12.19 16.69
N LEU A 185 -2.56 12.74 17.91
CA LEU A 185 -2.53 14.17 18.16
C LEU A 185 -1.12 14.76 17.91
N VAL A 186 -0.07 14.10 18.42
CA VAL A 186 1.31 14.53 18.17
C VAL A 186 1.63 14.56 16.69
N LEU A 187 1.25 13.52 15.95
CA LEU A 187 1.46 13.48 14.49
C LEU A 187 0.66 14.58 13.76
N SER A 188 -0.58 14.81 14.17
CA SER A 188 -1.42 15.88 13.62
C SER A 188 -0.79 17.25 13.80
N GLU A 189 -0.26 17.54 14.99
CA GLU A 189 0.47 18.80 15.26
C GLU A 189 1.73 18.93 14.40
N LEU A 190 2.54 17.87 14.27
CA LEU A 190 3.74 17.87 13.43
C LEU A 190 3.42 18.16 11.95
N ILE A 191 2.29 17.65 11.44
CA ILE A 191 1.85 17.90 10.07
C ILE A 191 1.32 19.34 9.94
N ASN A 192 0.46 19.78 10.85
CA ASN A 192 -0.26 21.05 10.74
C ASN A 192 0.67 22.27 10.90
N ASN A 193 1.73 22.16 11.69
CA ASN A 193 2.70 23.26 11.92
C ASN A 193 3.90 23.20 10.97
N SER A 194 3.88 22.33 9.95
CA SER A 194 4.97 22.10 8.98
C SER A 194 6.29 21.60 9.60
N ASP A 195 6.29 21.12 10.84
CA ASP A 195 7.49 20.52 11.46
C ASP A 195 7.86 19.21 10.75
N PHE A 196 6.86 18.46 10.26
CA PHE A 196 7.06 17.26 9.47
C PHE A 196 7.82 17.57 8.17
N GLU A 197 7.41 18.58 7.41
CA GLU A 197 8.10 19.00 6.20
C GLU A 197 9.53 19.48 6.48
N ARG A 198 9.72 20.25 7.55
CA ARG A 198 11.05 20.68 7.99
C ARG A 198 11.96 19.51 8.38
N HIS A 199 11.38 18.47 8.99
CA HIS A 199 12.09 17.25 9.35
C HIS A 199 12.55 16.46 8.12
N ILE A 200 11.70 16.32 7.11
CA ILE A 200 12.00 15.60 5.87
C ILE A 200 13.07 16.32 5.03
N ASN A 201 13.08 17.65 5.03
CA ASN A 201 13.98 18.47 4.22
C ASN A 201 15.37 18.72 4.85
N ARG A 202 15.67 18.12 5.99
CA ARG A 202 17.00 18.15 6.64
C ARG A 202 17.91 17.02 6.16
#